data_2b3f25668e603d13473408ed1b3fa19b
#
_entry.id   2b3f25668e603d13473408ed1b3fa19b
#
_cell.length_a   1.000
_cell.length_b   1.000
_cell.length_c   1.000
_cell.angle_alpha   90.00
_cell.angle_beta   90.00
_cell.angle_gamma   90.00
#
_symmetry.space_group_name_H-M   'P 1'
#
loop_
_entity.id
_entity.type
_entity.pdbx_description
1 polymer ?
#
loop_
_entity_poly.entity_id
_entity_poly.type
_entity_poly.pdbx_seq_one_letter_code
_entity_poly.pdbx_strand_id
1 'polypeptide(L)'
;VSSQISKAILVLQDGTYFEGNAIGKIGTTTGEICFNTGMTGYQEVFTDPSYFGQILVMTTDHIGNYGVHSDEVESDSIKIAGLVCKKFSPNFSRKLGSGSLDQYFTDNHLTGISDIDTRMLVAHIRETGAQNAIISSEILDVETLKVKLNEVPSMDGLDLAPSVSTSEFYEESATSDETLFKVALIDFGSKKNIARELKKRGCHLGIFPYNATAEDILKWNPDGFMISNGPGDPASMVYAIDTIRTVVETGLPTFGICLGHQLLSLASGLKTYKMHHGHRGCNHPV
;
A
#
# COMPACT_ATOMS: atom_id res chain seq x y z
N VAL A 1 -1.96 -34.87 10.37
CA VAL A 1 -1.91 -34.97 8.90
C VAL A 1 -0.86 -33.95 8.44
N SER A 2 0.28 -34.42 7.96
CA SER A 2 1.31 -33.56 7.36
C SER A 2 0.70 -32.97 6.09
N SER A 3 0.29 -31.70 6.12
CA SER A 3 -0.09 -30.99 4.90
C SER A 3 1.14 -30.94 4.00
N GLN A 4 1.03 -31.50 2.83
CA GLN A 4 2.10 -31.45 1.83
C GLN A 4 2.31 -29.97 1.47
N ILE A 5 3.47 -29.41 1.80
CA ILE A 5 3.81 -28.02 1.52
C ILE A 5 3.87 -27.85 0.00
N SER A 6 2.99 -27.04 -0.55
CA SER A 6 2.96 -26.75 -1.97
C SER A 6 4.17 -25.86 -2.34
N LYS A 7 4.79 -26.15 -3.48
CA LYS A 7 5.86 -25.31 -4.02
C LYS A 7 5.30 -24.06 -4.64
N ALA A 8 6.11 -23.00 -4.64
CA ALA A 8 5.85 -21.77 -5.36
C ALA A 8 7.13 -21.24 -5.98
N ILE A 9 6.98 -20.40 -6.97
CA ILE A 9 8.06 -19.72 -7.66
C ILE A 9 7.76 -18.24 -7.79
N LEU A 10 8.77 -17.42 -7.57
CA LEU A 10 8.79 -15.99 -7.86
C LEU A 10 9.68 -15.76 -9.08
N VAL A 11 9.17 -15.09 -10.11
CA VAL A 11 9.94 -14.70 -11.30
C VAL A 11 9.90 -13.18 -11.45
N LEU A 12 11.05 -12.57 -11.67
CA LEU A 12 11.21 -11.14 -11.94
C LEU A 12 11.25 -10.88 -13.44
N GLN A 13 10.97 -9.65 -13.85
CA GLN A 13 10.91 -9.28 -15.28
C GLN A 13 12.27 -9.43 -15.98
N ASP A 14 13.39 -9.28 -15.29
CA ASP A 14 14.72 -9.51 -15.83
C ASP A 14 15.07 -11.01 -15.99
N GLY A 15 14.16 -11.90 -15.59
CA GLY A 15 14.31 -13.35 -15.69
C GLY A 15 14.91 -14.02 -14.46
N THR A 16 15.33 -13.27 -13.45
CA THR A 16 15.75 -13.80 -12.15
C THR A 16 14.58 -14.50 -11.47
N TYR A 17 14.82 -15.67 -10.87
CA TYR A 17 13.76 -16.40 -10.19
C TYR A 17 14.21 -17.00 -8.85
N PHE A 18 13.24 -17.28 -7.98
CA PHE A 18 13.42 -17.86 -6.66
C PHE A 18 12.38 -18.94 -6.43
N GLU A 19 12.82 -20.09 -5.92
CA GLU A 19 11.93 -21.18 -5.53
C GLU A 19 11.71 -21.17 -4.03
N GLY A 20 10.46 -21.44 -3.61
CA GLY A 20 10.07 -21.46 -2.22
C GLY A 20 8.82 -22.28 -1.96
N ASN A 21 8.13 -21.95 -0.88
CA ASN A 21 6.90 -22.63 -0.47
C ASN A 21 5.71 -21.66 -0.57
N ALA A 22 4.60 -22.16 -1.08
CA ALA A 22 3.36 -21.38 -1.17
C ALA A 22 2.82 -21.06 0.22
N ILE A 23 2.30 -19.87 0.39
CA ILE A 23 1.55 -19.42 1.57
C ILE A 23 0.26 -18.74 1.14
N GLY A 24 -0.78 -18.84 1.98
CA GLY A 24 -2.11 -18.34 1.68
C GLY A 24 -2.79 -19.10 0.54
N LYS A 25 -3.43 -18.38 -0.38
CA LYS A 25 -4.16 -18.96 -1.51
C LYS A 25 -3.22 -19.58 -2.54
N ILE A 26 -3.50 -20.82 -2.95
CA ILE A 26 -2.88 -21.41 -4.14
C ILE A 26 -3.38 -20.64 -5.37
N GLY A 27 -2.45 -20.15 -6.20
CA GLY A 27 -2.79 -19.32 -7.34
C GLY A 27 -1.57 -18.65 -7.96
N THR A 28 -1.87 -17.69 -8.85
CA THR A 28 -0.87 -16.85 -9.51
C THR A 28 -1.25 -15.40 -9.32
N THR A 29 -0.27 -14.55 -8.99
CA THR A 29 -0.43 -13.11 -8.81
C THR A 29 0.73 -12.35 -9.43
N THR A 30 0.48 -11.12 -9.88
CA THR A 30 1.46 -10.24 -10.53
C THR A 30 1.44 -8.84 -9.91
N GLY A 31 2.51 -8.10 -10.08
CA GLY A 31 2.61 -6.70 -9.65
C GLY A 31 4.05 -6.20 -9.68
N GLU A 32 4.23 -4.89 -9.56
CA GLU A 32 5.56 -4.32 -9.34
C GLU A 32 6.09 -4.80 -7.99
N ILE A 33 7.32 -5.35 -7.97
CA ILE A 33 7.94 -5.83 -6.74
C ILE A 33 8.55 -4.66 -5.96
N CYS A 34 8.25 -4.61 -4.67
CA CYS A 34 8.82 -3.64 -3.75
C CYS A 34 9.18 -4.31 -2.42
N PHE A 35 9.96 -3.63 -1.57
CA PHE A 35 10.34 -4.15 -0.27
C PHE A 35 10.07 -3.18 0.86
N ASN A 36 9.80 -3.72 2.04
CA ASN A 36 9.67 -2.96 3.28
C ASN A 36 10.66 -3.48 4.33
N THR A 37 11.35 -2.56 5.01
CA THR A 37 12.39 -2.86 6.00
C THR A 37 11.90 -2.71 7.45
N GLY A 38 10.60 -2.52 7.67
CA GLY A 38 10.00 -2.47 9.00
C GLY A 38 10.16 -3.80 9.74
N MET A 39 10.53 -3.73 11.02
CA MET A 39 10.73 -4.92 11.86
C MET A 39 9.40 -5.47 12.43
N THR A 40 8.37 -4.64 12.49
CA THR A 40 7.03 -4.93 13.02
C THR A 40 5.98 -4.24 12.18
N GLY A 41 4.70 -4.51 12.43
CA GLY A 41 3.58 -3.83 11.75
C GLY A 41 3.28 -4.42 10.38
N TYR A 42 3.46 -5.73 10.20
CA TYR A 42 3.24 -6.34 8.89
C TYR A 42 1.77 -6.23 8.44
N GLN A 43 0.80 -6.33 9.35
CA GLN A 43 -0.62 -6.27 9.01
C GLN A 43 -1.02 -4.86 8.54
N GLU A 44 -0.49 -3.83 9.20
CA GLU A 44 -0.65 -2.44 8.79
C GLU A 44 -0.07 -2.21 7.39
N VAL A 45 1.10 -2.79 7.09
CA VAL A 45 1.73 -2.70 5.76
C VAL A 45 0.91 -3.42 4.69
N PHE A 46 0.36 -4.62 4.99
CA PHE A 46 -0.45 -5.39 4.03
C PHE A 46 -1.77 -4.70 3.68
N THR A 47 -2.29 -3.92 4.61
CA THR A 47 -3.55 -3.19 4.47
C THR A 47 -3.38 -1.71 4.09
N ASP A 48 -2.14 -1.23 3.95
CA ASP A 48 -1.83 0.12 3.49
C ASP A 48 -2.17 0.26 1.99
N PRO A 49 -3.10 1.15 1.62
CA PRO A 49 -3.47 1.37 0.23
C PRO A 49 -2.32 1.78 -0.68
N SER A 50 -1.25 2.38 -0.14
CA SER A 50 -0.05 2.75 -0.92
C SER A 50 0.63 1.56 -1.60
N TYR A 51 0.41 0.32 -1.11
CA TYR A 51 0.93 -0.90 -1.72
C TYR A 51 -0.05 -1.60 -2.67
N PHE A 52 -1.15 -0.94 -3.02
CA PHE A 52 -2.16 -1.56 -3.88
C PHE A 52 -1.56 -2.07 -5.20
N GLY A 53 -1.82 -3.35 -5.47
CA GLY A 53 -1.33 -4.02 -6.68
C GLY A 53 0.16 -4.35 -6.70
N GLN A 54 0.92 -4.16 -5.60
CA GLN A 54 2.34 -4.48 -5.55
C GLN A 54 2.62 -5.84 -4.89
N ILE A 55 3.66 -6.54 -5.36
CA ILE A 55 4.23 -7.70 -4.67
C ILE A 55 5.23 -7.17 -3.64
N LEU A 56 4.94 -7.46 -2.37
CA LEU A 56 5.70 -6.93 -1.24
C LEU A 56 6.70 -7.95 -0.71
N VAL A 57 7.96 -7.55 -0.62
CA VAL A 57 9.02 -8.29 0.09
C VAL A 57 9.18 -7.74 1.49
N MET A 58 8.91 -8.56 2.51
CA MET A 58 9.23 -8.20 3.90
C MET A 58 10.65 -8.67 4.24
N THR A 59 11.48 -7.73 4.71
CA THR A 59 12.89 -8.03 5.03
C THR A 59 13.08 -8.63 6.41
N THR A 60 12.08 -8.49 7.30
CA THR A 60 12.12 -9.14 8.61
C THR A 60 12.04 -10.66 8.46
N ASP A 61 12.83 -11.38 9.26
CA ASP A 61 13.02 -12.82 9.09
C ASP A 61 11.76 -13.65 9.31
N HIS A 62 10.87 -13.22 10.21
CA HIS A 62 9.68 -13.99 10.59
C HIS A 62 8.42 -13.15 10.41
N ILE A 63 7.51 -13.63 9.59
CA ILE A 63 6.18 -13.05 9.35
C ILE A 63 5.11 -14.01 9.90
N GLY A 64 4.08 -13.48 10.56
CA GLY A 64 2.98 -14.25 11.16
C GLY A 64 3.14 -14.61 12.64
N ASN A 65 4.33 -14.40 13.22
CA ASN A 65 4.67 -14.81 14.58
C ASN A 65 3.86 -14.16 15.71
N TYR A 66 3.21 -13.03 15.47
CA TYR A 66 2.33 -12.38 16.44
C TYR A 66 0.85 -12.32 16.02
N GLY A 67 0.48 -12.99 14.91
CA GLY A 67 -0.91 -13.10 14.46
C GLY A 67 -1.44 -11.80 13.84
N VAL A 68 -2.75 -11.69 13.83
CA VAL A 68 -3.49 -10.52 13.32
C VAL A 68 -4.38 -9.93 14.41
N HIS A 69 -4.75 -8.64 14.27
CA HIS A 69 -5.67 -7.94 15.16
C HIS A 69 -6.53 -6.95 14.37
N SER A 70 -7.81 -6.80 14.75
CA SER A 70 -8.77 -5.95 14.04
C SER A 70 -8.39 -4.47 13.99
N ASP A 71 -7.65 -3.97 14.99
CA ASP A 71 -7.27 -2.56 15.09
C ASP A 71 -5.96 -2.25 14.36
N GLU A 72 -5.20 -3.30 13.96
CA GLU A 72 -3.92 -3.20 13.29
C GLU A 72 -4.10 -3.21 11.75
N VAL A 73 -5.06 -2.43 11.27
CA VAL A 73 -5.35 -2.31 9.84
C VAL A 73 -5.40 -0.84 9.43
N GLU A 74 -4.92 -0.57 8.23
CA GLU A 74 -4.90 0.76 7.62
C GLU A 74 -5.99 0.97 6.56
N SER A 75 -6.69 -0.11 6.16
CA SER A 75 -7.87 -0.07 5.29
C SER A 75 -8.78 -1.28 5.53
N ASP A 76 -9.80 -1.46 4.71
CA ASP A 76 -10.83 -2.49 4.91
C ASP A 76 -10.41 -3.89 4.44
N SER A 77 -9.34 -3.99 3.67
CA SER A 77 -8.87 -5.25 3.10
C SER A 77 -7.36 -5.23 2.87
N ILE A 78 -6.77 -6.40 2.59
CA ILE A 78 -5.40 -6.50 2.09
C ILE A 78 -5.30 -5.77 0.76
N LYS A 79 -4.26 -4.97 0.59
CA LYS A 79 -4.00 -4.15 -0.60
C LYS A 79 -2.83 -4.65 -1.44
N ILE A 80 -1.88 -5.37 -0.84
CA ILE A 80 -0.78 -5.98 -1.59
C ILE A 80 -1.30 -7.06 -2.53
N ALA A 81 -0.69 -7.21 -3.70
CA ALA A 81 -1.01 -8.26 -4.66
C ALA A 81 -0.44 -9.61 -4.25
N GLY A 82 0.70 -9.62 -3.55
CA GLY A 82 1.36 -10.84 -3.08
C GLY A 82 2.40 -10.55 -2.02
N LEU A 83 2.76 -11.58 -1.24
CA LEU A 83 3.79 -11.50 -0.21
C LEU A 83 4.99 -12.39 -0.54
N VAL A 84 6.19 -11.84 -0.35
CA VAL A 84 7.45 -12.58 -0.32
C VAL A 84 8.08 -12.44 1.06
N CYS A 85 8.41 -13.54 1.72
CA CYS A 85 9.08 -13.51 3.02
C CYS A 85 10.08 -14.66 3.18
N LYS A 86 10.98 -14.51 4.16
CA LYS A 86 11.98 -15.52 4.46
C LYS A 86 11.39 -16.70 5.22
N LYS A 87 10.65 -16.42 6.30
CA LYS A 87 9.96 -17.43 7.11
C LYS A 87 8.54 -16.99 7.40
N PHE A 88 7.62 -17.90 7.14
CA PHE A 88 6.21 -17.72 7.45
C PHE A 88 5.82 -18.61 8.64
N SER A 89 5.21 -18.01 9.65
CA SER A 89 4.74 -18.73 10.85
C SER A 89 3.24 -18.96 10.76
N PRO A 90 2.77 -20.22 10.69
CA PRO A 90 1.34 -20.53 10.74
C PRO A 90 0.76 -20.35 12.14
N ASN A 91 1.62 -20.31 13.17
CA ASN A 91 1.23 -20.16 14.57
C ASN A 91 1.70 -18.82 15.11
N PHE A 92 0.90 -18.23 15.99
CA PHE A 92 1.23 -16.98 16.67
C PHE A 92 1.22 -17.16 18.19
N SER A 93 1.96 -16.28 18.90
CA SER A 93 2.14 -16.34 20.35
C SER A 93 1.76 -15.07 21.10
N ARG A 94 1.23 -14.05 20.42
CA ARG A 94 0.83 -12.79 21.03
C ARG A 94 -0.53 -12.92 21.72
N LYS A 95 -0.64 -12.45 22.97
CA LYS A 95 -1.88 -12.50 23.78
C LYS A 95 -3.05 -11.74 23.12
N LEU A 96 -2.78 -10.64 22.45
CA LEU A 96 -3.78 -9.80 21.77
C LEU A 96 -4.10 -10.28 20.34
N GLY A 97 -3.39 -11.29 19.82
CA GLY A 97 -3.69 -11.84 18.50
C GLY A 97 -5.06 -12.46 18.45
N SER A 98 -5.87 -12.08 17.46
CA SER A 98 -7.23 -12.60 17.25
C SER A 98 -7.28 -13.78 16.27
N GLY A 99 -6.21 -14.03 15.51
CA GLY A 99 -6.12 -15.09 14.52
C GLY A 99 -4.71 -15.29 13.97
N SER A 100 -4.52 -16.38 13.23
CA SER A 100 -3.28 -16.63 12.50
C SER A 100 -3.24 -15.84 11.21
N LEU A 101 -2.04 -15.46 10.77
CA LEU A 101 -1.86 -14.80 9.49
C LEU A 101 -2.18 -15.73 8.31
N ASP A 102 -1.98 -17.04 8.48
CA ASP A 102 -2.29 -18.03 7.45
C ASP A 102 -3.80 -18.08 7.14
N GLN A 103 -4.63 -18.11 8.18
CA GLN A 103 -6.09 -18.03 8.01
C GLN A 103 -6.51 -16.70 7.40
N TYR A 104 -5.91 -15.60 7.87
CA TYR A 104 -6.20 -14.26 7.34
C TYR A 104 -5.88 -14.15 5.84
N PHE A 105 -4.75 -14.73 5.37
CA PHE A 105 -4.42 -14.76 3.95
C PHE A 105 -5.36 -15.64 3.15
N THR A 106 -5.76 -16.80 3.70
CA THR A 106 -6.72 -17.69 3.04
C THR A 106 -8.07 -17.01 2.87
N ASP A 107 -8.59 -16.37 3.91
CA ASP A 107 -9.88 -15.67 3.91
C ASP A 107 -9.88 -14.46 2.96
N ASN A 108 -8.76 -13.77 2.83
CA ASN A 108 -8.58 -12.63 1.93
C ASN A 108 -8.00 -13.00 0.55
N HIS A 109 -7.86 -14.28 0.26
CA HIS A 109 -7.40 -14.80 -1.04
C HIS A 109 -6.02 -14.30 -1.47
N LEU A 110 -5.12 -13.99 -0.54
CA LEU A 110 -3.77 -13.55 -0.84
C LEU A 110 -2.87 -14.74 -1.20
N THR A 111 -2.16 -14.62 -2.33
CA THR A 111 -1.11 -15.54 -2.76
C THR A 111 0.25 -15.03 -2.29
N GLY A 112 1.11 -15.92 -1.80
CA GLY A 112 2.46 -15.54 -1.41
C GLY A 112 3.46 -16.70 -1.47
N ILE A 113 4.71 -16.37 -1.19
CA ILE A 113 5.84 -17.30 -1.19
C ILE A 113 6.75 -17.06 0.01
N SER A 114 7.15 -18.13 0.68
CA SER A 114 8.08 -18.13 1.79
C SER A 114 9.33 -18.98 1.48
N ASP A 115 10.26 -18.98 2.41
CA ASP A 115 11.57 -19.65 2.31
C ASP A 115 12.47 -19.08 1.22
N ILE A 116 12.31 -17.77 0.94
CA ILE A 116 13.10 -17.00 -0.02
C ILE A 116 14.30 -16.33 0.69
N ASP A 117 15.45 -16.28 0.03
CA ASP A 117 16.53 -15.38 0.44
C ASP A 117 16.13 -13.92 0.14
N THR A 118 15.39 -13.32 1.06
CA THR A 118 14.91 -11.93 0.93
C THR A 118 16.05 -10.93 0.93
N ARG A 119 17.21 -11.25 1.53
CA ARG A 119 18.36 -10.38 1.52
C ARG A 119 18.99 -10.29 0.12
N MET A 120 19.16 -11.44 -0.54
CA MET A 120 19.64 -11.51 -1.92
C MET A 120 18.65 -10.83 -2.87
N LEU A 121 17.35 -11.10 -2.72
CA LEU A 121 16.30 -10.48 -3.54
C LEU A 121 16.28 -8.95 -3.40
N VAL A 122 16.35 -8.43 -2.18
CA VAL A 122 16.37 -6.97 -1.95
C VAL A 122 17.64 -6.32 -2.49
N ALA A 123 18.80 -6.97 -2.35
CA ALA A 123 20.03 -6.48 -2.96
C ALA A 123 19.87 -6.39 -4.49
N HIS A 124 19.30 -7.42 -5.11
CA HIS A 124 19.01 -7.45 -6.54
C HIS A 124 18.07 -6.32 -6.98
N ILE A 125 16.93 -6.12 -6.30
CA ILE A 125 15.99 -5.02 -6.61
C ILE A 125 16.67 -3.64 -6.47
N ARG A 126 17.54 -3.47 -5.49
CA ARG A 126 18.29 -2.21 -5.30
C ARG A 126 19.28 -1.93 -6.43
N GLU A 127 19.83 -2.95 -7.05
CA GLU A 127 20.78 -2.82 -8.17
C GLU A 127 20.05 -2.66 -9.51
N THR A 128 18.99 -3.44 -9.76
CA THR A 128 18.30 -3.49 -11.05
C THR A 128 17.14 -2.47 -11.14
N GLY A 129 16.63 -1.99 -10.02
CA GLY A 129 15.49 -1.08 -9.95
C GLY A 129 14.14 -1.77 -9.77
N ALA A 130 13.09 -0.96 -9.68
CA ALA A 130 11.72 -1.43 -9.60
C ALA A 130 11.33 -2.11 -10.92
N GLN A 131 10.72 -3.29 -10.81
CA GLN A 131 10.30 -4.11 -11.95
C GLN A 131 9.08 -4.95 -11.62
N ASN A 132 8.38 -5.44 -12.64
CA ASN A 132 7.28 -6.37 -12.44
C ASN A 132 7.77 -7.74 -11.99
N ALA A 133 6.94 -8.45 -11.24
CA ALA A 133 7.17 -9.80 -10.79
C ALA A 133 5.88 -10.64 -10.82
N ILE A 134 6.03 -11.94 -10.80
CA ILE A 134 4.95 -12.91 -10.74
C ILE A 134 5.26 -13.98 -9.69
N ILE A 135 4.29 -14.27 -8.82
CA ILE A 135 4.34 -15.41 -7.89
C ILE A 135 3.34 -16.44 -8.40
N SER A 136 3.74 -17.68 -8.51
CA SER A 136 2.83 -18.78 -8.84
C SER A 136 3.11 -20.03 -8.03
N SER A 137 2.03 -20.67 -7.57
CA SER A 137 2.03 -22.00 -6.97
C SER A 137 1.27 -23.03 -7.80
N GLU A 138 0.76 -22.63 -8.97
CA GLU A 138 0.07 -23.49 -9.94
C GLU A 138 0.96 -23.79 -11.15
N ILE A 139 1.73 -22.81 -11.60
CA ILE A 139 2.63 -22.89 -12.74
C ILE A 139 4.05 -22.72 -12.19
N LEU A 140 4.89 -23.74 -12.35
CA LEU A 140 6.28 -23.70 -11.86
C LEU A 140 7.31 -23.58 -13.01
N ASP A 141 6.83 -23.55 -14.26
CA ASP A 141 7.68 -23.36 -15.43
C ASP A 141 8.01 -21.87 -15.62
N VAL A 142 9.30 -21.54 -15.48
CA VAL A 142 9.82 -20.16 -15.54
C VAL A 142 9.52 -19.49 -16.86
N GLU A 143 9.67 -20.21 -17.99
CA GLU A 143 9.47 -19.61 -19.31
C GLU A 143 7.99 -19.27 -19.57
N THR A 144 7.08 -20.11 -19.12
CA THR A 144 5.64 -19.82 -19.16
C THR A 144 5.30 -18.58 -18.32
N LEU A 145 5.91 -18.43 -17.14
CA LEU A 145 5.68 -17.28 -16.28
C LEU A 145 6.28 -15.98 -16.83
N LYS A 146 7.44 -16.05 -17.50
CA LYS A 146 8.02 -14.89 -18.20
C LYS A 146 7.10 -14.37 -19.31
N VAL A 147 6.48 -15.25 -20.07
CA VAL A 147 5.52 -14.85 -21.11
C VAL A 147 4.35 -14.08 -20.48
N LYS A 148 3.76 -14.62 -19.41
CA LYS A 148 2.67 -13.95 -18.69
C LYS A 148 3.11 -12.60 -18.09
N LEU A 149 4.32 -12.53 -17.58
CA LEU A 149 4.86 -11.31 -16.94
C LEU A 149 5.05 -10.17 -17.96
N ASN A 150 5.34 -10.47 -19.22
CA ASN A 150 5.46 -9.46 -20.26
C ASN A 150 4.13 -8.77 -20.62
N GLU A 151 2.99 -9.34 -20.21
CA GLU A 151 1.66 -8.77 -20.41
C GLU A 151 1.24 -7.85 -19.25
N VAL A 152 2.00 -7.83 -18.14
CA VAL A 152 1.70 -7.03 -16.96
C VAL A 152 2.11 -5.57 -17.20
N PRO A 153 1.19 -4.60 -17.06
CA PRO A 153 1.51 -3.19 -17.27
C PRO A 153 2.54 -2.69 -16.26
N SER A 154 3.33 -1.71 -16.66
CA SER A 154 4.19 -0.96 -15.73
C SER A 154 3.33 -0.13 -14.78
N MET A 155 3.84 0.13 -13.58
CA MET A 155 3.23 1.06 -12.63
C MET A 155 3.27 2.53 -13.13
N ASP A 156 4.18 2.85 -14.07
CA ASP A 156 4.30 4.19 -14.65
C ASP A 156 3.04 4.58 -15.43
N GLY A 157 2.51 5.75 -15.16
CA GLY A 157 1.30 6.26 -15.79
C GLY A 157 0.00 5.66 -15.25
N LEU A 158 0.04 4.78 -14.24
CA LEU A 158 -1.18 4.21 -13.66
C LEU A 158 -1.76 5.14 -12.59
N ASP A 159 -3.04 5.48 -12.76
CA ASP A 159 -3.87 6.05 -11.71
C ASP A 159 -4.60 4.93 -10.96
N LEU A 160 -4.19 4.67 -9.73
CA LEU A 160 -4.75 3.61 -8.90
C LEU A 160 -5.64 4.13 -7.75
N ALA A 161 -5.74 5.44 -7.57
CA ALA A 161 -6.58 6.05 -6.54
C ALA A 161 -8.06 5.64 -6.64
N PRO A 162 -8.67 5.52 -7.85
CA PRO A 162 -10.06 5.05 -7.99
C PRO A 162 -10.34 3.69 -7.36
N SER A 163 -9.32 2.83 -7.25
CA SER A 163 -9.46 1.46 -6.71
C SER A 163 -9.38 1.38 -5.18
N VAL A 164 -8.96 2.45 -4.51
CA VAL A 164 -8.67 2.45 -3.06
C VAL A 164 -9.29 3.61 -2.29
N SER A 165 -9.75 4.64 -2.97
CA SER A 165 -10.45 5.79 -2.38
C SER A 165 -11.86 5.42 -1.94
N THR A 166 -12.42 6.22 -1.02
CA THR A 166 -13.86 6.17 -0.77
C THR A 166 -14.65 6.47 -2.04
N SER A 167 -15.85 5.88 -2.15
CA SER A 167 -16.77 6.15 -3.29
C SER A 167 -17.62 7.39 -3.09
N GLU A 168 -17.82 7.82 -1.84
CA GLU A 168 -18.71 8.91 -1.47
C GLU A 168 -18.10 9.78 -0.37
N PHE A 169 -18.54 11.04 -0.32
CA PHE A 169 -18.24 11.93 0.80
C PHE A 169 -18.88 11.41 2.09
N TYR A 170 -18.14 11.46 3.19
CA TYR A 170 -18.66 11.21 4.53
C TYR A 170 -17.89 12.02 5.58
N GLU A 171 -18.46 12.10 6.79
CA GLU A 171 -17.87 12.86 7.88
C GLU A 171 -17.51 11.96 9.06
N GLU A 172 -16.42 12.30 9.75
CA GLU A 172 -16.00 11.68 11.02
C GLU A 172 -15.78 12.75 12.08
N SER A 173 -16.51 12.65 13.18
CA SER A 173 -16.36 13.59 14.29
C SER A 173 -15.01 13.40 15.03
N ALA A 174 -14.53 14.49 15.63
CA ALA A 174 -13.43 14.45 16.58
C ALA A 174 -13.71 13.42 17.70
N THR A 175 -12.66 12.81 18.23
CA THR A 175 -12.76 11.91 19.39
C THR A 175 -12.63 12.65 20.73
N SER A 176 -12.28 13.93 20.70
CA SER A 176 -12.29 14.85 21.83
C SER A 176 -13.69 15.45 22.04
N ASP A 177 -13.97 15.91 23.27
CA ASP A 177 -15.27 16.55 23.61
C ASP A 177 -15.49 17.87 22.86
N GLU A 178 -14.43 18.48 22.34
CA GLU A 178 -14.47 19.73 21.60
C GLU A 178 -13.89 19.55 20.19
N THR A 179 -14.64 20.05 19.19
CA THR A 179 -14.15 20.19 17.82
C THR A 179 -13.40 21.51 17.71
N LEU A 180 -12.11 21.43 17.36
CA LEU A 180 -11.23 22.59 17.22
C LEU A 180 -11.15 23.07 15.78
N PHE A 181 -11.12 22.13 14.82
CA PHE A 181 -10.94 22.43 13.40
C PHE A 181 -11.76 21.49 12.52
N LYS A 182 -12.17 21.99 11.37
CA LYS A 182 -12.73 21.22 10.25
C LYS A 182 -11.65 20.97 9.22
N VAL A 183 -11.30 19.71 8.98
CA VAL A 183 -10.23 19.35 8.02
C VAL A 183 -10.83 18.54 6.88
N ALA A 184 -10.70 19.04 5.66
CA ALA A 184 -11.05 18.29 4.46
C ALA A 184 -9.91 17.32 4.12
N LEU A 185 -10.17 16.02 4.24
CA LEU A 185 -9.26 14.96 3.85
C LEU A 185 -9.62 14.48 2.45
N ILE A 186 -8.73 14.70 1.48
CA ILE A 186 -8.90 14.19 0.12
C ILE A 186 -8.28 12.79 0.07
N ASP A 187 -9.12 11.80 -0.18
CA ASP A 187 -8.78 10.38 -0.07
C ASP A 187 -8.30 9.81 -1.41
N PHE A 188 -6.99 9.63 -1.55
CA PHE A 188 -6.35 8.91 -2.66
C PHE A 188 -5.95 7.48 -2.28
N GLY A 189 -6.44 6.96 -1.17
CA GLY A 189 -6.06 5.71 -0.53
C GLY A 189 -5.48 5.98 0.85
N SER A 190 -6.25 6.68 1.68
CA SER A 190 -5.84 7.13 3.00
C SER A 190 -5.66 5.97 3.98
N LYS A 191 -4.56 5.98 4.72
CA LYS A 191 -4.42 5.13 5.90
C LYS A 191 -5.42 5.56 6.97
N LYS A 192 -6.12 4.61 7.56
CA LYS A 192 -7.04 4.86 8.70
C LYS A 192 -6.38 5.63 9.84
N ASN A 193 -5.08 5.43 10.04
CA ASN A 193 -4.36 6.11 11.12
C ASN A 193 -4.22 7.61 10.89
N ILE A 194 -4.24 8.11 9.66
CA ILE A 194 -4.25 9.55 9.38
C ILE A 194 -5.52 10.19 9.97
N ALA A 195 -6.68 9.63 9.67
CA ALA A 195 -7.95 10.09 10.24
C ALA A 195 -7.99 9.94 11.76
N ARG A 196 -7.53 8.80 12.31
CA ARG A 196 -7.44 8.56 13.77
C ARG A 196 -6.62 9.63 14.47
N GLU A 197 -5.46 9.99 13.92
CA GLU A 197 -4.56 10.97 14.52
C GLU A 197 -5.08 12.41 14.43
N LEU A 198 -5.75 12.77 13.36
CA LEU A 198 -6.44 14.06 13.23
C LEU A 198 -7.60 14.18 14.23
N LYS A 199 -8.45 13.16 14.32
CA LYS A 199 -9.58 13.14 15.26
C LYS A 199 -9.16 13.24 16.72
N LYS A 200 -8.08 12.54 17.11
CA LYS A 200 -7.50 12.67 18.47
C LYS A 200 -7.06 14.10 18.79
N ARG A 201 -6.75 14.92 17.79
CA ARG A 201 -6.33 16.31 17.90
C ARG A 201 -7.48 17.32 17.77
N GLY A 202 -8.71 16.86 17.88
CA GLY A 202 -9.90 17.71 17.84
C GLY A 202 -10.34 18.08 16.41
N CYS A 203 -9.88 17.38 15.39
CA CYS A 203 -10.34 17.63 14.02
C CYS A 203 -11.64 16.86 13.72
N HIS A 204 -12.65 17.60 13.25
CA HIS A 204 -13.79 17.05 12.54
C HIS A 204 -13.41 16.90 11.07
N LEU A 205 -13.57 15.72 10.51
CA LEU A 205 -13.09 15.40 9.15
C LEU A 205 -14.25 15.33 8.17
N GLY A 206 -14.11 15.99 7.02
CA GLY A 206 -14.84 15.69 5.81
C GLY A 206 -13.93 14.86 4.90
N ILE A 207 -14.28 13.61 4.66
CA ILE A 207 -13.50 12.71 3.80
C ILE A 207 -14.11 12.77 2.40
N PHE A 208 -13.32 13.26 1.45
CA PHE A 208 -13.70 13.46 0.05
C PHE A 208 -13.07 12.41 -0.85
N PRO A 209 -13.82 11.84 -1.82
CA PRO A 209 -13.28 10.89 -2.77
C PRO A 209 -12.21 11.54 -3.66
N TYR A 210 -11.36 10.70 -4.26
CA TYR A 210 -10.24 11.10 -5.13
C TYR A 210 -10.61 12.10 -6.24
N ASN A 211 -11.85 12.06 -6.74
CA ASN A 211 -12.37 12.85 -7.85
C ASN A 211 -13.27 14.03 -7.40
N ALA A 212 -13.30 14.35 -6.10
CA ALA A 212 -14.05 15.49 -5.60
C ALA A 212 -13.53 16.79 -6.23
N THR A 213 -14.45 17.67 -6.60
CA THR A 213 -14.09 18.98 -7.15
C THR A 213 -13.65 19.95 -6.05
N ALA A 214 -12.83 20.93 -6.40
CA ALA A 214 -12.46 22.00 -5.46
C ALA A 214 -13.70 22.74 -4.94
N GLU A 215 -14.73 22.93 -5.78
CA GLU A 215 -15.98 23.56 -5.42
C GLU A 215 -16.72 22.78 -4.31
N ASP A 216 -16.85 21.45 -4.46
CA ASP A 216 -17.50 20.60 -3.46
C ASP A 216 -16.74 20.63 -2.12
N ILE A 217 -15.42 20.58 -2.17
CA ILE A 217 -14.56 20.61 -0.99
C ILE A 217 -14.69 21.95 -0.26
N LEU A 218 -14.62 23.07 -0.99
CA LEU A 218 -14.68 24.43 -0.43
C LEU A 218 -16.08 24.75 0.11
N LYS A 219 -17.14 24.24 -0.53
CA LYS A 219 -18.52 24.39 -0.06
C LYS A 219 -18.74 23.79 1.34
N TRP A 220 -17.97 22.79 1.75
CA TRP A 220 -18.00 22.22 3.09
C TRP A 220 -17.39 23.17 4.14
N ASN A 221 -16.72 24.25 3.72
CA ASN A 221 -16.09 25.28 4.54
C ASN A 221 -15.05 24.74 5.55
N PRO A 222 -13.96 24.11 5.08
CA PRO A 222 -12.90 23.60 5.92
C PRO A 222 -11.99 24.72 6.48
N ASP A 223 -11.32 24.44 7.60
CA ASP A 223 -10.25 25.28 8.16
C ASP A 223 -8.87 24.91 7.59
N GLY A 224 -8.74 23.74 6.94
CA GLY A 224 -7.51 23.27 6.31
C GLY A 224 -7.71 21.96 5.56
N PHE A 225 -6.65 21.53 4.87
CA PHE A 225 -6.68 20.38 3.98
C PHE A 225 -5.61 19.34 4.33
N MET A 226 -6.01 18.07 4.29
CA MET A 226 -5.13 16.92 4.33
C MET A 226 -5.23 16.18 3.00
N ILE A 227 -4.12 16.06 2.28
CA ILE A 227 -4.03 15.29 1.03
C ILE A 227 -3.37 13.96 1.38
N SER A 228 -4.12 12.87 1.24
CA SER A 228 -3.70 11.58 1.78
C SER A 228 -2.55 10.94 0.99
N ASN A 229 -1.97 9.89 1.56
CA ASN A 229 -1.18 8.90 0.84
C ASN A 229 -2.03 8.15 -0.19
N GLY A 230 -1.41 7.37 -1.05
CA GLY A 230 -2.09 6.53 -2.02
C GLY A 230 -1.11 5.83 -2.98
N PRO A 231 -1.61 4.91 -3.83
CA PRO A 231 -0.84 4.23 -4.85
C PRO A 231 -0.86 4.98 -6.19
N GLY A 232 -0.01 4.56 -7.11
CA GLY A 232 0.01 5.00 -8.50
C GLY A 232 1.03 6.10 -8.79
N ASP A 233 0.95 6.61 -10.01
CA ASP A 233 1.83 7.68 -10.51
C ASP A 233 1.13 9.02 -10.39
N PRO A 234 1.64 9.96 -9.56
CA PRO A 234 1.00 11.27 -9.38
C PRO A 234 0.91 12.08 -10.68
N ALA A 235 1.81 11.88 -11.64
CA ALA A 235 1.80 12.63 -12.90
C ALA A 235 0.61 12.27 -13.80
N SER A 236 0.00 11.10 -13.62
CA SER A 236 -1.20 10.67 -14.35
C SER A 236 -2.50 11.29 -13.81
N MET A 237 -2.48 11.86 -12.60
CA MET A 237 -3.65 12.33 -11.86
C MET A 237 -3.91 13.84 -12.09
N VAL A 238 -4.07 14.25 -13.36
CA VAL A 238 -4.23 15.68 -13.73
C VAL A 238 -5.40 16.33 -13.01
N TYR A 239 -6.53 15.65 -12.89
CA TYR A 239 -7.72 16.12 -12.17
C TYR A 239 -7.42 16.47 -10.70
N ALA A 240 -6.62 15.64 -10.03
CA ALA A 240 -6.22 15.86 -8.65
C ALA A 240 -5.27 17.05 -8.51
N ILE A 241 -4.31 17.18 -9.44
CA ILE A 241 -3.37 18.31 -9.48
C ILE A 241 -4.13 19.62 -9.64
N ASP A 242 -5.14 19.69 -10.51
CA ASP A 242 -5.94 20.90 -10.74
C ASP A 242 -6.82 21.24 -9.52
N THR A 243 -7.47 20.25 -8.90
CA THR A 243 -8.22 20.41 -7.65
C THR A 243 -7.31 20.93 -6.53
N ILE A 244 -6.14 20.33 -6.34
CA ILE A 244 -5.20 20.70 -5.27
C ILE A 244 -4.64 22.11 -5.52
N ARG A 245 -4.37 22.50 -6.77
CA ARG A 245 -3.94 23.87 -7.11
C ARG A 245 -4.97 24.91 -6.64
N THR A 246 -6.24 24.68 -6.93
CA THR A 246 -7.34 25.56 -6.51
C THR A 246 -7.46 25.60 -4.98
N VAL A 247 -7.30 24.45 -4.31
CA VAL A 247 -7.31 24.37 -2.84
C VAL A 247 -6.16 25.16 -2.22
N VAL A 248 -4.95 25.07 -2.76
CA VAL A 248 -3.76 25.80 -2.27
C VAL A 248 -3.92 27.31 -2.45
N GLU A 249 -4.55 27.78 -3.53
CA GLU A 249 -4.81 29.20 -3.80
C GLU A 249 -5.69 29.87 -2.74
N THR A 250 -6.43 29.09 -1.94
CA THR A 250 -7.21 29.63 -0.81
C THR A 250 -6.34 30.20 0.31
N GLY A 251 -5.08 29.79 0.40
CA GLY A 251 -4.16 30.16 1.48
C GLY A 251 -4.41 29.46 2.81
N LEU A 252 -5.36 28.52 2.87
CA LEU A 252 -5.62 27.73 4.08
C LEU A 252 -4.49 26.69 4.30
N PRO A 253 -4.22 26.29 5.58
CA PRO A 253 -3.24 25.26 5.89
C PRO A 253 -3.47 23.99 5.07
N THR A 254 -2.46 23.53 4.35
CA THR A 254 -2.52 22.35 3.50
C THR A 254 -1.32 21.45 3.78
N PHE A 255 -1.59 20.15 4.00
CA PHE A 255 -0.55 19.16 4.24
C PHE A 255 -0.76 17.91 3.37
N GLY A 256 0.31 17.45 2.73
CA GLY A 256 0.30 16.25 1.89
C GLY A 256 1.19 15.15 2.44
N ILE A 257 0.70 13.90 2.39
CA ILE A 257 1.45 12.71 2.83
C ILE A 257 1.75 11.83 1.62
N CYS A 258 3.03 11.48 1.38
CA CYS A 258 3.48 10.59 0.32
C CYS A 258 2.94 11.02 -1.06
N LEU A 259 1.99 10.28 -1.65
CA LEU A 259 1.33 10.67 -2.90
C LEU A 259 0.76 12.10 -2.82
N GLY A 260 0.11 12.44 -1.70
CA GLY A 260 -0.43 13.79 -1.48
C GLY A 260 0.65 14.88 -1.48
N HIS A 261 1.84 14.61 -0.94
CA HIS A 261 2.98 15.51 -1.03
C HIS A 261 3.45 15.68 -2.49
N GLN A 262 3.51 14.58 -3.25
CA GLN A 262 3.90 14.62 -4.67
C GLN A 262 2.88 15.41 -5.51
N LEU A 263 1.58 15.18 -5.30
CA LEU A 263 0.50 15.93 -5.95
C LEU A 263 0.55 17.43 -5.61
N LEU A 264 0.79 17.76 -4.34
CA LEU A 264 0.96 19.14 -3.88
C LEU A 264 2.18 19.80 -4.55
N SER A 265 3.28 19.08 -4.71
CA SER A 265 4.47 19.56 -5.41
C SER A 265 4.18 19.84 -6.90
N LEU A 266 3.47 18.92 -7.57
CA LEU A 266 3.04 19.10 -8.98
C LEU A 266 2.07 20.28 -9.12
N ALA A 267 1.11 20.44 -8.22
CA ALA A 267 0.18 21.58 -8.19
C ALA A 267 0.92 22.91 -7.99
N SER A 268 2.05 22.90 -7.29
CA SER A 268 2.94 24.08 -7.10
C SER A 268 3.91 24.30 -8.26
N GLY A 269 3.82 23.55 -9.36
CA GLY A 269 4.65 23.71 -10.55
C GLY A 269 6.00 22.99 -10.51
N LEU A 270 6.25 22.16 -9.49
CA LEU A 270 7.43 21.29 -9.43
C LEU A 270 7.22 20.03 -10.29
N LYS A 271 8.27 19.24 -10.44
CA LYS A 271 8.25 17.98 -11.20
C LYS A 271 8.54 16.79 -10.31
N THR A 272 7.93 15.66 -10.61
CA THR A 272 8.24 14.36 -10.02
C THR A 272 9.03 13.50 -11.00
N TYR A 273 9.78 12.52 -10.48
CA TYR A 273 10.43 11.49 -11.29
C TYR A 273 10.39 10.15 -10.54
N LYS A 274 10.38 9.05 -11.27
CA LYS A 274 10.41 7.72 -10.65
C LYS A 274 11.81 7.44 -10.10
N MET A 275 11.87 7.10 -8.83
CA MET A 275 13.11 6.66 -8.19
C MET A 275 13.47 5.26 -8.65
N HIS A 276 14.77 4.93 -8.67
CA HIS A 276 15.28 3.64 -9.14
C HIS A 276 14.59 2.42 -8.48
N HIS A 277 14.47 2.39 -7.15
CA HIS A 277 13.76 1.34 -6.41
C HIS A 277 12.74 1.86 -5.40
N GLY A 278 12.61 3.19 -5.30
CA GLY A 278 11.69 3.87 -4.39
C GLY A 278 12.07 3.77 -2.90
N HIS A 279 11.48 4.64 -2.09
CA HIS A 279 11.56 4.59 -0.64
C HIS A 279 10.23 4.10 -0.07
N ARG A 280 10.25 2.98 0.65
CA ARG A 280 9.09 2.40 1.30
C ARG A 280 9.47 1.96 2.71
N GLY A 281 8.80 2.51 3.69
CA GLY A 281 9.08 2.26 5.11
C GLY A 281 9.27 3.55 5.89
N CYS A 282 9.36 3.41 7.22
CA CYS A 282 9.38 4.53 8.17
C CYS A 282 10.80 5.02 8.52
N ASN A 283 11.83 4.47 7.92
CA ASN A 283 13.24 4.64 8.30
C ASN A 283 14.06 5.42 7.26
N HIS A 284 13.41 6.20 6.42
CA HIS A 284 14.08 7.11 5.49
C HIS A 284 14.08 8.53 6.06
N PRO A 285 15.20 9.26 5.97
CA PRO A 285 15.21 10.69 6.30
C PRO A 285 14.36 11.47 5.30
N VAL A 286 13.75 12.53 5.77
CA VAL A 286 12.92 13.46 4.98
C VAL A 286 13.66 14.79 4.87
#